data_3599772e055734621fb64a0e6ae4bd41
#
_entry.id   3599772e055734621fb64a0e6ae4bd41
#
_cell.length_a   1.000
_cell.length_b   1.000
_cell.length_c   1.000
_cell.angle_alpha   90.00
_cell.angle_beta   90.00
_cell.angle_gamma   90.00
#
_symmetry.space_group_name_H-M   'P 1'
#
loop_
_entity.id
_entity.type
_entity.pdbx_description
1 polymer ?
#
loop_
_entity_poly.entity_id
_entity_poly.type
_entity_poly.pdbx_seq_one_letter_code
_entity_poly.pdbx_strand_id
1 'polypeptide(L)'
;MILMCPACGRQNALDATYCEGCRSGLGRGHQVTSEEADDIMLKRRSADRRRRIVRWGTVAVVLVVVFSWIGWQTLGGANRLISPVSVISANPITGDWPMTQRSPTHAGFVSDAVPLPQGWVRWQFQTEAPILSSPAVVQGIVYLSTGDKRVVALKGDTGDILWERQVTGPVDSSPAVAGDLVFVGLKDGRLLALSKADGTTRWEFSTGDLVYSSPSVYQGVVYIGSSNNKLYALDAQTGKKRWSYETDGRILTDPAVR
;
A
#
# COMPACT_ATOMS: atom_id res chain seq x y z
N MET A 1 -27.63 -44.92 56.31
CA MET A 1 -27.52 -43.44 56.34
C MET A 1 -26.06 -43.09 56.66
N ILE A 2 -25.56 -42.09 56.04
CA ILE A 2 -24.22 -41.56 56.18
C ILE A 2 -24.26 -40.02 56.35
N LEU A 3 -23.21 -39.44 56.97
CA LEU A 3 -23.17 -38.01 57.19
C LEU A 3 -22.34 -37.37 56.05
N MET A 4 -22.93 -36.51 55.27
CA MET A 4 -22.22 -35.79 54.24
C MET A 4 -21.66 -34.48 54.75
N CYS A 5 -20.39 -34.22 54.50
CA CYS A 5 -19.76 -32.95 54.83
C CYS A 5 -20.28 -31.82 53.91
N PRO A 6 -20.84 -30.73 54.47
CA PRO A 6 -21.34 -29.63 53.66
C PRO A 6 -20.19 -28.85 52.97
N ALA A 7 -19.01 -28.86 53.50
CA ALA A 7 -17.87 -28.12 52.97
C ALA A 7 -17.19 -28.83 51.79
N CYS A 8 -16.84 -30.13 51.89
CA CYS A 8 -16.12 -30.84 50.84
C CYS A 8 -16.90 -31.98 50.19
N GLY A 9 -18.10 -32.33 50.70
CA GLY A 9 -18.94 -33.37 50.19
C GLY A 9 -18.49 -34.83 50.51
N ARG A 10 -17.47 -35.01 51.36
CA ARG A 10 -17.01 -36.35 51.72
C ARG A 10 -18.04 -37.04 52.61
N GLN A 11 -18.20 -38.31 52.42
CA GLN A 11 -19.02 -39.19 53.28
C GLN A 11 -18.23 -39.46 54.56
N ASN A 12 -18.93 -39.43 55.68
CA ASN A 12 -18.37 -39.68 57.00
C ASN A 12 -19.32 -40.61 57.78
N ALA A 13 -18.83 -41.25 58.84
CA ALA A 13 -19.64 -42.03 59.74
C ALA A 13 -20.69 -41.15 60.45
N LEU A 14 -21.81 -41.73 60.89
CA LEU A 14 -22.93 -40.99 61.53
C LEU A 14 -22.52 -40.35 62.88
N ASP A 15 -21.51 -40.88 63.53
CA ASP A 15 -20.95 -40.44 64.80
C ASP A 15 -19.76 -39.47 64.66
N ALA A 16 -19.34 -39.20 63.41
CA ALA A 16 -18.21 -38.34 63.18
C ALA A 16 -18.51 -36.87 63.53
N THR A 17 -17.72 -36.25 64.36
CA THR A 17 -17.82 -34.84 64.72
C THR A 17 -17.08 -33.91 63.77
N TYR A 18 -16.09 -34.41 63.04
CA TYR A 18 -15.29 -33.69 62.04
C TYR A 18 -15.17 -34.52 60.77
N CYS A 19 -15.05 -33.78 59.67
CA CYS A 19 -14.85 -34.41 58.36
C CYS A 19 -13.45 -34.95 58.22
N GLU A 20 -13.26 -36.21 57.88
CA GLU A 20 -11.97 -36.84 57.66
C GLU A 20 -11.19 -36.23 56.49
N GLY A 21 -11.87 -35.56 55.56
CA GLY A 21 -11.26 -34.98 54.38
C GLY A 21 -10.79 -33.55 54.52
N CYS A 22 -11.61 -32.65 55.08
CA CYS A 22 -11.31 -31.22 55.17
C CYS A 22 -11.23 -30.69 56.61
N ARG A 23 -11.44 -31.55 57.60
CA ARG A 23 -11.42 -31.27 59.04
C ARG A 23 -12.43 -30.21 59.52
N SER A 24 -13.41 -29.82 58.65
CA SER A 24 -14.51 -28.96 59.10
C SER A 24 -15.46 -29.73 60.02
N GLY A 25 -15.99 -29.02 61.02
CA GLY A 25 -16.99 -29.63 61.94
C GLY A 25 -18.24 -30.05 61.17
N LEU A 26 -18.76 -31.25 61.48
CA LEU A 26 -19.91 -31.80 60.75
C LEU A 26 -21.24 -31.32 61.34
N GLY A 27 -21.25 -30.77 62.56
CA GLY A 27 -22.41 -30.20 63.19
C GLY A 27 -23.67 -31.08 63.07
N ARG A 28 -24.80 -30.45 62.69
CA ARG A 28 -25.98 -31.19 62.18
C ARG A 28 -25.82 -31.45 60.70
N GLY A 29 -24.85 -32.28 60.32
CA GLY A 29 -24.59 -32.63 58.91
C GLY A 29 -25.83 -33.21 58.22
N HIS A 30 -25.87 -33.09 56.90
CA HIS A 30 -26.97 -33.62 56.11
C HIS A 30 -26.87 -35.16 56.13
N GLN A 31 -27.81 -35.81 56.86
CA GLN A 31 -27.91 -37.25 56.83
C GLN A 31 -28.59 -37.63 55.51
N VAL A 32 -27.93 -38.42 54.71
CA VAL A 32 -28.42 -38.89 53.42
C VAL A 32 -28.29 -40.41 53.31
N THR A 33 -29.08 -40.99 52.45
CA THR A 33 -28.89 -42.40 52.12
C THR A 33 -27.60 -42.56 51.27
N SER A 34 -27.08 -43.78 51.21
CA SER A 34 -25.89 -44.06 50.40
C SER A 34 -26.11 -43.68 48.91
N GLU A 35 -27.29 -43.94 48.42
CA GLU A 35 -27.67 -43.69 47.01
C GLU A 35 -27.77 -42.17 46.69
N GLU A 36 -28.35 -41.38 47.60
CA GLU A 36 -28.40 -39.90 47.47
C GLU A 36 -27.00 -39.27 47.55
N ALA A 37 -26.11 -39.81 48.36
CA ALA A 37 -24.73 -39.34 48.50
C ALA A 37 -23.96 -39.55 47.17
N ASP A 38 -24.13 -40.67 46.53
CA ASP A 38 -23.48 -40.97 45.24
C ASP A 38 -24.01 -40.06 44.12
N ASP A 39 -25.31 -39.77 44.11
CA ASP A 39 -25.89 -38.82 43.12
C ASP A 39 -25.36 -37.38 43.31
N ILE A 40 -25.25 -36.93 44.56
CA ILE A 40 -24.63 -35.61 44.88
C ILE A 40 -23.17 -35.56 44.45
N MET A 41 -22.41 -36.63 44.66
CA MET A 41 -21.02 -36.69 44.22
C MET A 41 -20.85 -36.72 42.70
N LEU A 42 -21.71 -37.42 41.98
CA LEU A 42 -21.75 -37.43 40.51
C LEU A 42 -22.07 -36.04 39.96
N LYS A 43 -23.07 -35.37 40.53
CA LYS A 43 -23.42 -33.98 40.12
C LYS A 43 -22.31 -33.01 40.36
N ARG A 44 -21.60 -33.11 41.48
CA ARG A 44 -20.39 -32.24 41.75
C ARG A 44 -19.25 -32.52 40.79
N ARG A 45 -18.92 -33.78 40.51
CA ARG A 45 -17.87 -34.16 39.55
C ARG A 45 -18.20 -33.67 38.15
N SER A 46 -19.43 -33.72 37.72
CA SER A 46 -19.86 -33.21 36.41
C SER A 46 -19.77 -31.68 36.32
N ALA A 47 -20.11 -30.97 37.40
CA ALA A 47 -20.01 -29.51 37.47
C ALA A 47 -18.57 -29.05 37.47
N ASP A 48 -17.66 -29.72 38.21
CA ASP A 48 -16.23 -29.40 38.21
C ASP A 48 -15.57 -29.70 36.86
N ARG A 49 -15.97 -30.80 36.21
CA ARG A 49 -15.50 -31.10 34.84
C ARG A 49 -15.96 -30.01 33.86
N ARG A 50 -17.22 -29.56 33.95
CA ARG A 50 -17.75 -28.48 33.11
C ARG A 50 -16.97 -27.15 33.34
N ARG A 51 -16.69 -26.79 34.61
CA ARG A 51 -15.89 -25.59 34.95
C ARG A 51 -14.47 -25.70 34.42
N ARG A 52 -13.83 -26.85 34.46
CA ARG A 52 -12.50 -27.06 33.88
C ARG A 52 -12.51 -26.92 32.37
N ILE A 53 -13.50 -27.53 31.68
CA ILE A 53 -13.62 -27.44 30.22
C ILE A 53 -13.83 -25.98 29.80
N VAL A 54 -14.70 -25.22 30.48
CA VAL A 54 -14.92 -23.80 30.19
C VAL A 54 -13.64 -22.97 30.41
N ARG A 55 -12.94 -23.18 31.55
CA ARG A 55 -11.68 -22.46 31.83
C ARG A 55 -10.58 -22.77 30.81
N TRP A 56 -10.40 -24.01 30.43
CA TRP A 56 -9.42 -24.40 29.41
C TRP A 56 -9.84 -23.96 28.01
N GLY A 57 -11.14 -23.98 27.72
CA GLY A 57 -11.68 -23.45 26.47
C GLY A 57 -11.42 -21.95 26.31
N THR A 58 -11.65 -21.15 27.37
CA THR A 58 -11.35 -19.71 27.33
C THR A 58 -9.87 -19.43 27.16
N VAL A 59 -9.00 -20.18 27.87
CA VAL A 59 -7.54 -20.05 27.71
C VAL A 59 -7.11 -20.39 26.27
N ALA A 60 -7.65 -21.46 25.70
CA ALA A 60 -7.34 -21.85 24.32
C ALA A 60 -7.78 -20.78 23.31
N VAL A 61 -8.98 -20.21 23.46
CA VAL A 61 -9.45 -19.11 22.60
C VAL A 61 -8.56 -17.88 22.71
N VAL A 62 -8.20 -17.49 23.93
CA VAL A 62 -7.27 -16.34 24.15
C VAL A 62 -5.92 -16.60 23.50
N LEU A 63 -5.36 -17.78 23.63
CA LEU A 63 -4.10 -18.14 23.01
C LEU A 63 -4.20 -18.10 21.48
N VAL A 64 -5.28 -18.62 20.89
CA VAL A 64 -5.48 -18.53 19.43
C VAL A 64 -5.57 -17.09 18.97
N VAL A 65 -6.29 -16.23 19.68
CA VAL A 65 -6.39 -14.80 19.34
C VAL A 65 -5.01 -14.11 19.46
N VAL A 66 -4.28 -14.38 20.56
CA VAL A 66 -2.95 -13.79 20.78
C VAL A 66 -1.94 -14.28 19.73
N PHE A 67 -1.91 -15.58 19.44
CA PHE A 67 -1.03 -16.12 18.39
C PHE A 67 -1.42 -15.65 17.00
N SER A 68 -2.71 -15.50 16.71
CA SER A 68 -3.18 -14.91 15.45
C SER A 68 -2.78 -13.44 15.36
N TRP A 69 -2.87 -12.69 16.45
CA TRP A 69 -2.45 -11.28 16.50
C TRP A 69 -0.92 -11.13 16.38
N ILE A 70 -0.14 -11.96 17.10
CA ILE A 70 1.32 -12.00 16.97
C ILE A 70 1.72 -12.43 15.54
N GLY A 71 1.09 -13.47 15.01
CA GLY A 71 1.31 -13.90 13.62
C GLY A 71 0.98 -12.79 12.60
N TRP A 72 -0.09 -12.03 12.84
CA TRP A 72 -0.43 -10.84 12.06
C TRP A 72 0.66 -9.77 12.13
N GLN A 73 1.19 -9.50 13.32
CA GLN A 73 2.27 -8.52 13.53
C GLN A 73 3.62 -8.99 12.94
N THR A 74 4.02 -10.23 13.21
CA THR A 74 5.33 -10.76 12.79
C THR A 74 5.40 -11.14 11.32
N LEU A 75 4.28 -11.58 10.74
CA LEU A 75 4.18 -11.92 9.32
C LEU A 75 3.80 -10.72 8.45
N GLY A 76 3.71 -9.51 9.03
CA GLY A 76 3.40 -8.28 8.30
C GLY A 76 2.00 -8.29 7.68
N GLY A 77 1.01 -8.83 8.41
CA GLY A 77 -0.34 -9.06 7.88
C GLY A 77 -1.03 -7.84 7.28
N ALA A 78 -0.77 -6.64 7.79
CA ALA A 78 -1.28 -5.40 7.19
C ALA A 78 -0.47 -4.96 5.97
N ASN A 79 0.85 -5.26 5.94
CA ASN A 79 1.74 -4.84 4.85
C ASN A 79 1.81 -5.84 3.69
N ARG A 80 1.33 -7.08 3.86
CA ARG A 80 1.33 -8.09 2.78
C ARG A 80 0.07 -8.09 1.92
N LEU A 81 -1.01 -7.46 2.39
CA LEU A 81 -2.19 -7.19 1.56
C LEU A 81 -1.99 -5.94 0.68
N ILE A 82 -0.99 -5.12 1.01
CA ILE A 82 -0.44 -4.13 0.10
C ILE A 82 0.70 -4.89 -0.58
N SER A 83 0.49 -5.34 -1.81
CA SER A 83 1.58 -5.85 -2.66
C SER A 83 2.79 -4.93 -2.44
N PRO A 84 4.03 -5.45 -2.31
CA PRO A 84 5.18 -4.57 -2.23
C PRO A 84 5.06 -3.67 -3.45
N VAL A 85 4.75 -2.41 -3.19
CA VAL A 85 4.75 -1.39 -4.23
C VAL A 85 6.17 -1.46 -4.75
N SER A 86 6.35 -2.00 -5.95
CA SER A 86 7.62 -1.91 -6.64
C SER A 86 7.93 -0.42 -6.63
N VAL A 87 8.96 -0.02 -5.88
CA VAL A 87 9.31 1.39 -5.75
C VAL A 87 9.68 1.86 -7.14
N ILE A 88 8.71 2.46 -7.83
CA ILE A 88 8.94 3.06 -9.12
C ILE A 88 9.83 4.26 -8.86
N SER A 89 11.06 4.20 -9.32
CA SER A 89 12.01 5.29 -9.25
C SER A 89 12.41 5.68 -10.66
N ALA A 90 12.49 6.96 -10.89
CA ALA A 90 13.04 7.54 -12.13
C ALA A 90 14.53 7.86 -11.97
N ASN A 91 15.27 7.08 -11.18
CA ASN A 91 16.72 7.27 -11.09
C ASN A 91 17.35 6.95 -12.44
N PRO A 92 17.93 7.94 -13.11
CA PRO A 92 18.53 7.74 -14.41
C PRO A 92 19.77 6.86 -14.27
N ILE A 93 19.87 5.86 -15.15
CA ILE A 93 21.15 5.21 -15.44
C ILE A 93 21.99 6.11 -16.34
N THR A 94 23.26 5.80 -16.52
CA THR A 94 24.16 6.60 -17.37
C THR A 94 23.55 6.77 -18.76
N GLY A 95 23.33 8.02 -19.18
CA GLY A 95 22.74 8.37 -20.46
C GLY A 95 21.21 8.58 -20.48
N ASP A 96 20.49 8.16 -19.44
CA ASP A 96 19.06 8.38 -19.38
C ASP A 96 18.68 9.82 -18.96
N TRP A 97 17.58 10.30 -19.52
CA TRP A 97 16.93 11.57 -19.19
C TRP A 97 15.44 11.36 -18.98
N PRO A 98 15.04 10.74 -17.85
CA PRO A 98 13.69 10.19 -17.66
C PRO A 98 12.59 11.24 -17.45
N MET A 99 12.95 12.51 -17.20
CA MET A 99 11.99 13.60 -16.95
C MET A 99 12.62 14.95 -17.16
N THR A 100 11.86 16.03 -17.04
CA THR A 100 12.35 17.41 -17.08
C THR A 100 13.57 17.57 -16.17
N GLN A 101 14.63 18.18 -16.70
CA GLN A 101 15.91 18.38 -16.00
C GLN A 101 16.51 17.08 -15.41
N ARG A 102 16.25 15.94 -16.05
CA ARG A 102 16.86 14.62 -15.81
C ARG A 102 16.46 13.91 -14.53
N SER A 103 16.29 14.60 -13.43
CA SER A 103 16.06 13.99 -12.10
C SER A 103 14.94 14.67 -11.35
N PRO A 104 14.37 14.01 -10.33
CA PRO A 104 13.35 14.62 -9.47
C PRO A 104 13.85 15.89 -8.75
N THR A 105 15.16 16.03 -8.56
CA THR A 105 15.79 17.22 -7.96
C THR A 105 16.05 18.34 -8.96
N HIS A 106 15.70 18.16 -10.25
CA HIS A 106 15.95 19.10 -11.35
C HIS A 106 17.42 19.51 -11.49
N ALA A 107 18.33 18.57 -11.33
CA ALA A 107 19.78 18.83 -11.40
C ALA A 107 20.25 19.22 -12.80
N GLY A 108 19.61 18.73 -13.85
CA GLY A 108 19.75 19.21 -15.23
C GLY A 108 21.12 19.09 -15.89
N PHE A 109 22.05 18.27 -15.38
CA PHE A 109 23.39 18.13 -15.95
C PHE A 109 23.78 16.66 -16.18
N VAL A 110 24.69 16.43 -17.08
CA VAL A 110 25.41 15.16 -17.27
C VAL A 110 26.86 15.34 -16.78
N SER A 111 27.42 14.27 -16.21
CA SER A 111 28.83 14.29 -15.80
C SER A 111 29.73 14.38 -17.04
N ASP A 112 30.95 14.92 -16.88
CA ASP A 112 31.95 15.15 -17.95
C ASP A 112 32.40 13.87 -18.69
N ALA A 113 31.94 12.69 -18.25
CA ALA A 113 32.23 11.40 -18.88
C ALA A 113 31.37 11.10 -20.14
N VAL A 114 30.41 11.96 -20.46
CA VAL A 114 29.58 11.80 -21.67
C VAL A 114 30.25 12.53 -22.84
N PRO A 115 30.54 11.86 -23.97
CA PRO A 115 31.09 12.53 -25.14
C PRO A 115 30.20 13.69 -25.58
N LEU A 116 30.82 14.82 -25.91
CA LEU A 116 30.11 15.98 -26.43
C LEU A 116 29.32 15.60 -27.71
N PRO A 117 28.11 16.13 -27.90
CA PRO A 117 27.35 15.90 -29.12
C PRO A 117 28.14 16.34 -30.34
N GLN A 118 28.19 15.50 -31.37
CA GLN A 118 28.97 15.80 -32.58
C GLN A 118 28.23 16.65 -33.62
N GLY A 119 27.02 17.14 -33.24
CA GLY A 119 26.24 18.08 -34.07
C GLY A 119 25.62 17.49 -35.33
N TRP A 120 25.55 16.17 -35.46
CA TRP A 120 24.90 15.51 -36.60
C TRP A 120 23.42 15.31 -36.35
N VAL A 121 22.57 15.68 -37.36
CA VAL A 121 21.17 15.30 -37.34
C VAL A 121 21.10 13.82 -37.70
N ARG A 122 20.74 12.99 -36.74
CA ARG A 122 20.62 11.54 -36.93
C ARG A 122 19.29 11.18 -37.58
N TRP A 123 18.21 11.82 -37.13
CA TRP A 123 16.84 11.70 -37.64
C TRP A 123 16.04 12.94 -37.26
N GLN A 124 14.86 13.10 -37.87
CA GLN A 124 13.91 14.16 -37.55
C GLN A 124 12.51 13.54 -37.44
N PHE A 125 11.77 13.97 -36.43
CA PHE A 125 10.37 13.61 -36.25
C PHE A 125 9.51 14.87 -36.41
N GLN A 126 8.53 14.82 -37.31
CA GLN A 126 7.69 15.96 -37.62
C GLN A 126 6.32 15.80 -36.97
N THR A 127 5.82 16.90 -36.40
CA THR A 127 4.50 17.01 -35.77
C THR A 127 3.68 18.09 -36.45
N GLU A 128 2.34 17.99 -36.34
CA GLU A 128 1.41 18.97 -36.92
C GLU A 128 1.30 20.24 -36.05
N ALA A 129 1.73 20.21 -34.79
CA ALA A 129 1.74 21.34 -33.88
C ALA A 129 3.09 21.46 -33.15
N PRO A 130 3.42 22.63 -32.59
CA PRO A 130 4.67 22.82 -31.87
C PRO A 130 4.86 21.82 -30.73
N ILE A 131 6.11 21.40 -30.53
CA ILE A 131 6.53 20.63 -29.38
C ILE A 131 7.01 21.64 -28.33
N LEU A 132 6.25 21.77 -27.25
CA LEU A 132 6.54 22.68 -26.13
C LEU A 132 7.14 21.94 -24.92
N SER A 133 7.11 20.61 -24.95
CA SER A 133 7.63 19.75 -23.90
C SER A 133 9.11 19.38 -24.15
N SER A 134 9.84 19.12 -23.07
CA SER A 134 11.16 18.48 -23.17
C SER A 134 10.98 16.97 -23.32
N PRO A 135 11.71 16.30 -24.24
CA PRO A 135 11.64 14.85 -24.37
C PRO A 135 12.25 14.16 -23.16
N ALA A 136 11.70 12.99 -22.77
CA ALA A 136 12.33 12.08 -21.86
C ALA A 136 13.03 10.96 -22.64
N VAL A 137 14.24 10.59 -22.23
CA VAL A 137 15.02 9.52 -22.88
C VAL A 137 15.35 8.45 -21.85
N VAL A 138 14.86 7.24 -22.06
CA VAL A 138 15.10 6.11 -21.16
C VAL A 138 15.36 4.85 -21.98
N GLN A 139 16.49 4.20 -21.71
CA GLN A 139 16.88 2.94 -22.37
C GLN A 139 16.86 3.05 -23.91
N GLY A 140 17.34 4.17 -24.45
CA GLY A 140 17.37 4.41 -25.89
C GLY A 140 16.01 4.67 -26.56
N ILE A 141 14.95 4.89 -25.77
CA ILE A 141 13.63 5.29 -26.26
C ILE A 141 13.38 6.74 -25.89
N VAL A 142 12.91 7.54 -26.85
CA VAL A 142 12.53 8.94 -26.69
C VAL A 142 11.03 9.02 -26.52
N TYR A 143 10.58 9.56 -25.41
CA TYR A 143 9.17 9.83 -25.13
C TYR A 143 8.91 11.32 -25.32
N LEU A 144 7.88 11.65 -26.07
CA LEU A 144 7.59 13.00 -26.52
C LEU A 144 6.11 13.30 -26.36
N SER A 145 5.80 14.50 -25.86
CA SER A 145 4.45 15.07 -25.83
C SER A 145 4.36 16.16 -26.88
N THR A 146 3.24 16.25 -27.59
CA THR A 146 3.07 17.16 -28.70
C THR A 146 1.80 18.00 -28.58
N GLY A 147 1.84 19.24 -29.09
CA GLY A 147 0.69 20.14 -29.07
C GLY A 147 -0.49 19.68 -29.92
N ASP A 148 -0.28 18.74 -30.85
CA ASP A 148 -1.33 18.08 -31.66
C ASP A 148 -2.02 16.91 -30.91
N LYS A 149 -1.90 16.89 -29.59
CA LYS A 149 -2.58 15.94 -28.69
C LYS A 149 -2.09 14.50 -28.81
N ARG A 150 -0.80 14.32 -29.00
CA ARG A 150 -0.19 13.00 -29.04
C ARG A 150 0.89 12.83 -27.96
N VAL A 151 1.03 11.61 -27.50
CA VAL A 151 2.20 11.14 -26.75
C VAL A 151 2.82 10.04 -27.60
N VAL A 152 4.11 10.13 -27.87
CA VAL A 152 4.81 9.28 -28.83
C VAL A 152 6.04 8.68 -28.18
N ALA A 153 6.33 7.42 -28.44
CA ALA A 153 7.59 6.77 -28.13
C ALA A 153 8.33 6.44 -29.41
N LEU A 154 9.57 6.90 -29.51
CA LEU A 154 10.43 6.75 -30.69
C LEU A 154 11.67 5.95 -30.32
N LYS A 155 12.20 5.18 -31.25
CA LYS A 155 13.55 4.63 -31.13
C LYS A 155 14.57 5.76 -31.19
N GLY A 156 15.45 5.85 -30.19
CA GLY A 156 16.43 6.92 -30.09
C GLY A 156 17.51 6.89 -31.18
N ASP A 157 17.75 5.75 -31.81
CA ASP A 157 18.73 5.57 -32.87
C ASP A 157 18.20 5.85 -34.27
N THR A 158 16.95 5.55 -34.56
CA THR A 158 16.34 5.67 -35.91
C THR A 158 15.23 6.70 -36.02
N GLY A 159 14.58 7.07 -34.89
CA GLY A 159 13.40 7.92 -34.90
C GLY A 159 12.10 7.18 -35.26
N ASP A 160 12.16 5.85 -35.44
CA ASP A 160 10.95 5.06 -35.75
C ASP A 160 9.96 5.11 -34.59
N ILE A 161 8.68 5.23 -34.91
CA ILE A 161 7.60 5.20 -33.92
C ILE A 161 7.47 3.76 -33.37
N LEU A 162 7.62 3.62 -32.05
CA LEU A 162 7.31 2.38 -31.34
C LEU A 162 5.84 2.29 -31.01
N TRP A 163 5.30 3.38 -30.51
CA TRP A 163 3.88 3.56 -30.30
C TRP A 163 3.51 5.04 -30.26
N GLU A 164 2.25 5.30 -30.55
CA GLU A 164 1.64 6.63 -30.52
C GLU A 164 0.29 6.54 -29.82
N ARG A 165 0.02 7.51 -28.94
CA ARG A 165 -1.24 7.62 -28.21
C ARG A 165 -1.88 8.97 -28.45
N GLN A 166 -3.06 8.97 -29.09
CA GLN A 166 -3.91 10.15 -29.17
C GLN A 166 -4.56 10.41 -27.80
N VAL A 167 -4.48 11.65 -27.31
CA VAL A 167 -5.05 12.11 -26.05
C VAL A 167 -6.09 13.20 -26.31
N THR A 168 -6.93 13.49 -25.31
CA THR A 168 -8.09 14.39 -25.51
C THR A 168 -7.73 15.86 -25.47
N GLY A 169 -6.69 16.25 -24.74
CA GLY A 169 -6.23 17.63 -24.60
C GLY A 169 -4.81 17.85 -25.11
N PRO A 170 -4.44 19.09 -25.47
CA PRO A 170 -3.05 19.43 -25.78
C PRO A 170 -2.11 19.07 -24.61
N VAL A 171 -0.89 18.68 -24.92
CA VAL A 171 0.12 18.28 -23.95
C VAL A 171 1.31 19.20 -24.04
N ASP A 172 1.41 20.12 -23.08
CA ASP A 172 2.55 21.01 -22.96
C ASP A 172 3.54 20.50 -21.88
N SER A 173 3.06 19.62 -20.97
CA SER A 173 3.91 19.04 -19.96
C SER A 173 4.92 18.06 -20.56
N SER A 174 6.14 18.07 -20.02
CA SER A 174 7.14 17.08 -20.40
C SER A 174 6.82 15.72 -19.79
N PRO A 175 6.95 14.61 -20.54
CA PRO A 175 6.72 13.30 -19.98
C PRO A 175 7.75 12.95 -18.90
N ALA A 176 7.31 12.22 -17.87
CA ALA A 176 8.20 11.61 -16.89
C ALA A 176 8.06 10.09 -16.99
N VAL A 177 9.20 9.39 -17.03
CA VAL A 177 9.26 7.93 -17.19
C VAL A 177 9.80 7.31 -15.92
N ALA A 178 9.03 6.42 -15.32
CA ALA A 178 9.47 5.68 -14.14
C ALA A 178 8.90 4.25 -14.15
N GLY A 179 9.77 3.27 -13.95
CA GLY A 179 9.43 1.84 -14.05
C GLY A 179 8.90 1.50 -15.45
N ASP A 180 7.67 1.01 -15.51
CA ASP A 180 6.95 0.63 -16.73
C ASP A 180 5.89 1.67 -17.15
N LEU A 181 5.93 2.88 -16.58
CA LEU A 181 4.94 3.93 -16.81
C LEU A 181 5.56 5.21 -17.37
N VAL A 182 4.77 5.90 -18.19
CA VAL A 182 5.01 7.25 -18.71
C VAL A 182 3.90 8.15 -18.20
N PHE A 183 4.25 9.21 -17.48
CA PHE A 183 3.31 10.16 -16.89
C PHE A 183 3.28 11.43 -17.70
N VAL A 184 2.10 11.93 -18.03
CA VAL A 184 1.90 13.16 -18.79
C VAL A 184 0.71 13.97 -18.24
N GLY A 185 0.92 15.27 -18.05
CA GLY A 185 -0.14 16.20 -17.68
C GLY A 185 -0.81 16.78 -18.92
N LEU A 186 -2.14 16.88 -18.91
CA LEU A 186 -2.92 17.40 -20.01
C LEU A 186 -3.52 18.76 -19.69
N LYS A 187 -3.66 19.62 -20.68
CA LYS A 187 -4.39 20.90 -20.56
C LYS A 187 -5.90 20.73 -20.33
N ASP A 188 -6.43 19.53 -20.40
CA ASP A 188 -7.81 19.26 -20.01
C ASP A 188 -7.98 18.96 -18.50
N GLY A 189 -6.91 19.10 -17.73
CA GLY A 189 -6.93 18.94 -16.28
C GLY A 189 -6.66 17.53 -15.78
N ARG A 190 -6.14 16.64 -16.64
CA ARG A 190 -5.83 15.26 -16.25
C ARG A 190 -4.34 14.98 -16.23
N LEU A 191 -3.94 14.10 -15.33
CA LEU A 191 -2.68 13.39 -15.36
C LEU A 191 -2.95 11.97 -15.83
N LEU A 192 -2.24 11.52 -16.86
CA LEU A 192 -2.29 10.16 -17.37
C LEU A 192 -1.03 9.40 -16.99
N ALA A 193 -1.20 8.12 -16.65
CA ALA A 193 -0.12 7.15 -16.66
C ALA A 193 -0.34 6.16 -17.80
N LEU A 194 0.59 6.13 -18.72
CA LEU A 194 0.60 5.27 -19.88
C LEU A 194 1.58 4.13 -19.68
N SER A 195 1.28 2.99 -20.26
CA SER A 195 2.22 1.87 -20.33
C SER A 195 3.43 2.26 -21.20
N LYS A 196 4.63 2.08 -20.68
CA LYS A 196 5.88 2.33 -21.40
C LYS A 196 6.00 1.46 -22.65
N ALA A 197 5.42 0.26 -22.63
CA ALA A 197 5.56 -0.74 -23.69
C ALA A 197 4.71 -0.42 -24.92
N ASP A 198 3.48 0.09 -24.73
CA ASP A 198 2.47 0.19 -25.80
C ASP A 198 1.60 1.46 -25.77
N GLY A 199 1.86 2.39 -24.84
CA GLY A 199 1.12 3.63 -24.72
C GLY A 199 -0.32 3.49 -24.21
N THR A 200 -0.76 2.30 -23.78
CA THR A 200 -2.09 2.10 -23.21
C THR A 200 -2.24 2.81 -21.86
N THR A 201 -3.39 3.44 -21.62
CA THR A 201 -3.68 4.11 -20.37
C THR A 201 -3.81 3.07 -19.23
N ARG A 202 -3.00 3.19 -18.20
CA ARG A 202 -3.06 2.36 -16.99
C ARG A 202 -4.01 2.96 -15.96
N TRP A 203 -3.88 4.26 -15.77
CA TRP A 203 -4.79 5.04 -14.93
C TRP A 203 -4.80 6.51 -15.35
N GLU A 204 -5.82 7.23 -14.91
CA GLU A 204 -5.92 8.68 -15.04
C GLU A 204 -6.37 9.30 -13.71
N PHE A 205 -5.97 10.55 -13.50
CA PHE A 205 -6.38 11.35 -12.35
C PHE A 205 -6.79 12.74 -12.81
N SER A 206 -7.99 13.19 -12.41
CA SER A 206 -8.46 14.54 -12.70
C SER A 206 -8.10 15.50 -11.57
N THR A 207 -7.44 16.60 -11.94
CA THR A 207 -7.16 17.71 -11.01
C THR A 207 -8.29 18.70 -10.94
N GLY A 208 -9.14 18.74 -11.97
CA GLY A 208 -10.27 19.68 -12.10
C GLY A 208 -9.94 21.00 -12.79
N ASP A 209 -8.68 21.29 -13.10
CA ASP A 209 -8.24 22.47 -13.88
C ASP A 209 -6.93 22.15 -14.61
N LEU A 210 -6.52 23.01 -15.54
CA LEU A 210 -5.39 22.85 -16.44
C LEU A 210 -4.11 22.37 -15.73
N VAL A 211 -3.41 21.42 -16.37
CA VAL A 211 -2.10 20.94 -15.93
C VAL A 211 -1.04 21.40 -16.93
N TYR A 212 -0.22 22.36 -16.52
CA TYR A 212 0.95 22.83 -17.27
C TYR A 212 2.26 22.23 -16.71
N SER A 213 2.26 21.94 -15.42
CA SER A 213 3.40 21.36 -14.72
C SER A 213 3.72 19.99 -15.31
N SER A 214 5.04 19.72 -15.46
CA SER A 214 5.49 18.37 -15.76
C SER A 214 5.53 17.51 -14.49
N PRO A 215 5.16 16.23 -14.56
CA PRO A 215 5.18 15.36 -13.40
C PRO A 215 6.62 15.05 -12.96
N SER A 216 6.84 15.00 -11.66
CA SER A 216 8.08 14.49 -11.04
C SER A 216 7.78 13.20 -10.29
N VAL A 217 8.64 12.20 -10.45
CA VAL A 217 8.44 10.88 -9.82
C VAL A 217 9.58 10.58 -8.87
N TYR A 218 9.25 10.35 -7.61
CA TYR A 218 10.20 10.00 -6.58
C TYR A 218 9.63 8.99 -5.59
N GLN A 219 10.36 7.92 -5.31
CA GLN A 219 9.99 6.85 -4.36
C GLN A 219 8.54 6.35 -4.50
N GLY A 220 8.10 6.09 -5.72
CA GLY A 220 6.76 5.58 -6.00
C GLY A 220 5.63 6.59 -5.86
N VAL A 221 5.97 7.88 -5.84
CA VAL A 221 5.00 8.99 -5.77
C VAL A 221 5.19 9.87 -7.00
N VAL A 222 4.07 10.20 -7.67
CA VAL A 222 4.02 11.23 -8.71
C VAL A 222 3.54 12.53 -8.10
N TYR A 223 4.31 13.58 -8.31
CA TYR A 223 3.98 14.94 -7.90
C TYR A 223 3.60 15.76 -9.14
N ILE A 224 2.50 16.50 -9.05
CA ILE A 224 1.98 17.31 -10.16
C ILE A 224 1.29 18.57 -9.64
N GLY A 225 1.60 19.70 -10.23
CA GLY A 225 0.93 20.97 -9.99
C GLY A 225 -0.25 21.19 -10.92
N SER A 226 -1.25 21.91 -10.48
CA SER A 226 -2.42 22.27 -11.29
C SER A 226 -2.78 23.75 -11.15
N SER A 227 -3.47 24.27 -12.17
CA SER A 227 -4.01 25.63 -12.15
C SER A 227 -5.12 25.85 -11.13
N ASN A 228 -5.62 24.79 -10.50
CA ASN A 228 -6.58 24.86 -9.39
C ASN A 228 -5.92 25.18 -8.03
N ASN A 229 -4.70 25.70 -8.05
CA ASN A 229 -3.92 26.08 -6.87
C ASN A 229 -3.50 24.88 -5.98
N LYS A 230 -3.44 23.67 -6.52
CA LYS A 230 -3.09 22.48 -5.74
C LYS A 230 -1.90 21.72 -6.31
N LEU A 231 -1.02 21.35 -5.39
CA LEU A 231 0.00 20.33 -5.61
C LEU A 231 -0.59 18.97 -5.19
N TYR A 232 -0.48 17.99 -6.05
CA TYR A 232 -0.95 16.64 -5.79
C TYR A 232 0.22 15.68 -5.67
N ALA A 233 0.12 14.75 -4.72
CA ALA A 233 0.98 13.58 -4.61
C ALA A 233 0.13 12.33 -4.77
N LEU A 234 0.41 11.56 -5.81
CA LEU A 234 -0.32 10.36 -6.18
C LEU A 234 0.58 9.15 -6.08
N ASP A 235 -0.01 8.01 -5.77
CA ASP A 235 0.67 6.74 -5.90
C ASP A 235 0.96 6.46 -7.38
N ALA A 236 2.23 6.29 -7.73
CA ALA A 236 2.65 6.18 -9.12
C ALA A 236 2.07 4.95 -9.84
N GLN A 237 1.86 3.84 -9.10
CA GLN A 237 1.34 2.60 -9.69
C GLN A 237 -0.17 2.62 -9.91
N THR A 238 -0.90 3.27 -9.01
CA THR A 238 -2.37 3.17 -8.96
C THR A 238 -3.11 4.46 -9.28
N GLY A 239 -2.43 5.60 -9.31
CA GLY A 239 -3.03 6.93 -9.49
C GLY A 239 -3.84 7.40 -8.27
N LYS A 240 -3.87 6.64 -7.17
CA LYS A 240 -4.59 7.04 -5.97
C LYS A 240 -3.93 8.23 -5.31
N LYS A 241 -4.74 9.25 -5.00
CA LYS A 241 -4.26 10.43 -4.29
C LYS A 241 -3.80 10.05 -2.88
N ARG A 242 -2.52 10.31 -2.57
CA ARG A 242 -1.95 10.19 -1.23
C ARG A 242 -2.26 11.43 -0.42
N TRP A 243 -2.01 12.62 -0.98
CA TRP A 243 -2.33 13.90 -0.38
C TRP A 243 -2.42 15.00 -1.45
N SER A 244 -2.91 16.15 -1.08
CA SER A 244 -2.83 17.39 -1.85
C SER A 244 -2.56 18.55 -0.91
N TYR A 245 -1.83 19.54 -1.41
CA TYR A 245 -1.54 20.78 -0.71
C TYR A 245 -2.10 21.96 -1.51
N GLU A 246 -2.81 22.86 -0.87
CA GLU A 246 -3.38 24.05 -1.48
C GLU A 246 -2.41 25.23 -1.34
N THR A 247 -2.17 25.93 -2.42
CA THR A 247 -1.32 27.11 -2.52
C THR A 247 -2.16 28.35 -2.79
N ASP A 248 -1.62 29.54 -2.56
CA ASP A 248 -2.31 30.81 -2.81
C ASP A 248 -2.48 31.13 -4.31
N GLY A 249 -1.84 30.39 -5.20
CA GLY A 249 -1.86 30.65 -6.62
C GLY A 249 -1.66 29.39 -7.47
N ARG A 250 -1.89 29.55 -8.77
CA ARG A 250 -1.72 28.47 -9.77
C ARG A 250 -0.30 27.91 -9.76
N ILE A 251 -0.18 26.60 -9.86
CA ILE A 251 1.11 25.93 -10.02
C ILE A 251 1.32 25.62 -11.50
N LEU A 252 2.22 26.36 -12.11
CA LEU A 252 2.54 26.26 -13.55
C LEU A 252 3.91 25.63 -13.81
N THR A 253 4.71 25.47 -12.77
CA THR A 253 6.08 24.94 -12.83
C THR A 253 6.15 23.52 -12.30
N ASP A 254 7.23 22.83 -12.65
CA ASP A 254 7.44 21.44 -12.30
C ASP A 254 7.87 21.31 -10.82
N PRO A 255 7.32 20.37 -10.04
CA PRO A 255 7.75 20.15 -8.67
C PRO A 255 9.13 19.50 -8.61
N ALA A 256 10.04 20.05 -7.82
CA ALA A 256 11.32 19.43 -7.47
C ALA A 256 11.18 18.67 -6.15
N VAL A 257 11.71 17.46 -6.09
CA VAL A 257 11.60 16.58 -4.92
C VAL A 257 12.98 16.10 -4.49
N ARG A 258 13.20 16.10 -3.18
CA ARG A 258 14.48 15.71 -2.60
C ARG A 258 14.31 14.70 -1.46
#